data_17d7df3b93a1a39fc1e055ca8d560d4a
#
_entry.id   17d7df3b93a1a39fc1e055ca8d560d4a
#
_cell.length_a   1.000
_cell.length_b   1.000
_cell.length_c   1.000
_cell.angle_alpha   90.00
_cell.angle_beta   90.00
_cell.angle_gamma   90.00
#
_symmetry.space_group_name_H-M   'P 1'
#
loop_
_entity.id
_entity.type
_entity.pdbx_description
1 polymer ?
#
loop_
_entity_poly.entity_id
_entity_poly.type
_entity_poly.pdbx_seq_one_letter_code
_entity_poly.pdbx_strand_id
1 'polypeptide(L)'
;MLNSKNIDKWNNMKFGLVLSGGGAKGAYEAGAIKAMGEMDVIEKVYGVSGTSVGALNTLVFAMDDVALMEELWENIGLMTVAAPKVAEGDGRAIKDIVGKLHITAQMQDSGDTAVFTQNSLRELINKSCDFEKIRAHRARLFACAYDINERHVKYFELKKLSDEEMTDAVLASAAIPHVYDPVEIDGHKFADGGLNDPSNGVKNSDVTPLSPLQDEGYDAIIVIHLREQETLDIDHIGPTRLIHIYPSKPLEQIKGSGTMNFTRSAIRERFAMGYADMYIALGKLLMSIIKE
;
A
#
# COMPACT_ATOMS: atom_id res chain seq x y z
N MET A 1 -30.54 -19.93 -14.97
CA MET A 1 -29.41 -20.86 -15.12
C MET A 1 -28.19 -19.98 -15.44
N LEU A 2 -27.08 -20.17 -14.76
CA LEU A 2 -25.82 -19.50 -15.11
C LEU A 2 -25.44 -19.89 -16.54
N ASN A 3 -25.28 -18.90 -17.41
CA ASN A 3 -24.84 -19.13 -18.78
C ASN A 3 -23.36 -19.49 -18.74
N SER A 4 -22.94 -20.61 -19.37
CA SER A 4 -21.55 -21.04 -19.40
C SER A 4 -20.62 -19.95 -19.95
N LYS A 5 -21.05 -19.15 -20.92
CA LYS A 5 -20.30 -18.03 -21.46
C LYS A 5 -19.93 -16.96 -20.39
N ASN A 6 -20.82 -16.70 -19.44
CA ASN A 6 -20.59 -15.69 -18.40
C ASN A 6 -19.63 -16.21 -17.33
N ILE A 7 -19.68 -17.50 -17.04
CA ILE A 7 -18.70 -18.18 -16.19
C ILE A 7 -17.32 -18.14 -16.85
N ASP A 8 -17.25 -18.45 -18.15
CA ASP A 8 -16.00 -18.39 -18.92
C ASP A 8 -15.45 -16.96 -18.98
N LYS A 9 -16.31 -15.95 -19.13
CA LYS A 9 -15.93 -14.53 -19.07
C LYS A 9 -15.28 -14.20 -17.74
N TRP A 10 -15.92 -14.55 -16.61
CA TRP A 10 -15.35 -14.34 -15.26
C TRP A 10 -14.03 -15.05 -15.07
N ASN A 11 -13.93 -16.32 -15.50
CA ASN A 11 -12.71 -17.13 -15.31
C ASN A 11 -11.51 -16.59 -16.08
N ASN A 12 -11.76 -15.93 -17.21
CA ASN A 12 -10.70 -15.40 -18.10
C ASN A 12 -10.38 -13.91 -17.83
N MET A 13 -11.06 -13.24 -16.89
CA MET A 13 -10.76 -11.85 -16.58
C MET A 13 -9.33 -11.66 -16.07
N LYS A 14 -8.71 -10.56 -16.50
CA LYS A 14 -7.41 -10.10 -16.03
C LYS A 14 -7.57 -8.82 -15.24
N PHE A 15 -7.09 -8.83 -14.01
CA PHE A 15 -7.18 -7.68 -13.11
C PHE A 15 -5.83 -7.01 -12.92
N GLY A 16 -5.86 -5.67 -12.80
CA GLY A 16 -4.87 -4.90 -12.07
C GLY A 16 -5.32 -4.70 -10.62
N LEU A 17 -4.38 -4.45 -9.70
CA LEU A 17 -4.64 -4.15 -8.30
C LEU A 17 -3.83 -2.92 -7.89
N VAL A 18 -4.50 -1.91 -7.36
CA VAL A 18 -3.86 -0.70 -6.81
C VAL A 18 -4.08 -0.65 -5.31
N LEU A 19 -2.97 -0.52 -4.58
CA LEU A 19 -2.90 -0.46 -3.13
C LEU A 19 -2.45 0.92 -2.68
N SER A 20 -3.28 1.61 -1.91
CA SER A 20 -3.05 3.00 -1.52
C SER A 20 -2.09 3.14 -0.35
N GLY A 21 -1.47 4.30 -0.20
CA GLY A 21 -0.71 4.65 0.99
C GLY A 21 -1.60 4.98 2.18
N GLY A 22 -1.14 4.62 3.41
CA GLY A 22 -1.95 4.90 4.61
C GLY A 22 -1.46 4.33 5.93
N GLY A 23 -0.24 3.82 6.02
CA GLY A 23 0.34 3.26 7.24
C GLY A 23 -0.48 2.11 7.83
N ALA A 24 -0.80 2.14 9.12
CA ALA A 24 -1.57 1.09 9.79
C ALA A 24 -2.97 0.83 9.20
N LYS A 25 -3.47 1.71 8.34
CA LYS A 25 -4.72 1.49 7.60
C LYS A 25 -4.60 0.40 6.54
N GLY A 26 -3.37 0.04 6.12
CA GLY A 26 -3.11 -1.06 5.19
C GLY A 26 -3.60 -2.44 5.64
N ALA A 27 -3.93 -2.62 6.91
CA ALA A 27 -4.65 -3.81 7.38
C ALA A 27 -5.99 -4.02 6.67
N TYR A 28 -6.63 -2.94 6.23
CA TYR A 28 -7.84 -2.98 5.39
C TYR A 28 -7.56 -3.65 4.03
N GLU A 29 -6.45 -3.28 3.38
CA GLU A 29 -6.02 -3.90 2.11
C GLU A 29 -5.73 -5.38 2.28
N ALA A 30 -5.06 -5.76 3.38
CA ALA A 30 -4.77 -7.16 3.68
C ALA A 30 -6.05 -7.99 3.84
N GLY A 31 -7.06 -7.45 4.52
CA GLY A 31 -8.39 -8.08 4.60
C GLY A 31 -9.07 -8.20 3.24
N ALA A 32 -8.98 -7.15 2.42
CA ALA A 32 -9.51 -7.16 1.06
C ALA A 32 -8.82 -8.23 0.17
N ILE A 33 -7.49 -8.35 0.27
CA ILE A 33 -6.72 -9.38 -0.45
C ILE A 33 -7.13 -10.79 0.02
N LYS A 34 -7.41 -10.99 1.32
CA LYS A 34 -7.94 -12.27 1.81
C LYS A 34 -9.26 -12.63 1.13
N ALA A 35 -10.19 -11.69 1.01
CA ALA A 35 -11.45 -11.92 0.30
C ALA A 35 -11.24 -12.25 -1.19
N MET A 36 -10.26 -11.60 -1.83
CA MET A 36 -9.88 -11.91 -3.22
C MET A 36 -9.37 -13.34 -3.35
N GLY A 37 -8.61 -13.84 -2.37
CA GLY A 37 -8.15 -15.23 -2.35
C GLY A 37 -9.28 -16.23 -2.25
N GLU A 38 -10.22 -16.01 -1.33
CA GLU A 38 -11.38 -16.90 -1.12
C GLU A 38 -12.37 -16.90 -2.30
N MET A 39 -12.32 -15.87 -3.15
CA MET A 39 -13.14 -15.76 -4.36
C MET A 39 -12.38 -16.09 -5.67
N ASP A 40 -11.20 -16.70 -5.59
CA ASP A 40 -10.33 -17.07 -6.71
C ASP A 40 -9.99 -15.90 -7.65
N VAL A 41 -9.85 -14.68 -7.08
CA VAL A 41 -9.50 -13.47 -7.85
C VAL A 41 -8.00 -13.21 -7.85
N ILE A 42 -7.26 -13.60 -6.81
CA ILE A 42 -5.80 -13.40 -6.73
C ILE A 42 -5.11 -13.99 -7.96
N GLU A 43 -5.51 -15.19 -8.38
CA GLU A 43 -4.95 -15.88 -9.54
C GLU A 43 -5.15 -15.13 -10.88
N LYS A 44 -6.07 -14.16 -10.91
CA LYS A 44 -6.40 -13.35 -12.08
C LYS A 44 -5.75 -11.96 -12.05
N VAL A 45 -4.94 -11.66 -11.02
CA VAL A 45 -4.21 -10.38 -10.93
C VAL A 45 -2.88 -10.50 -11.67
N TYR A 46 -2.66 -9.61 -12.64
CA TYR A 46 -1.47 -9.57 -13.51
C TYR A 46 -0.63 -8.30 -13.33
N GLY A 47 -1.08 -7.35 -12.53
CA GLY A 47 -0.31 -6.17 -12.15
C GLY A 47 -0.73 -5.67 -10.79
N VAL A 48 0.25 -5.31 -9.96
CA VAL A 48 0.00 -4.71 -8.64
C VAL A 48 0.87 -3.46 -8.51
N SER A 49 0.29 -2.38 -8.06
CA SER A 49 0.99 -1.13 -7.81
C SER A 49 0.62 -0.60 -6.43
N GLY A 50 1.62 -0.26 -5.62
CA GLY A 50 1.41 0.19 -4.25
C GLY A 50 2.24 1.41 -3.86
N THR A 51 1.70 2.22 -2.97
CA THR A 51 2.40 3.35 -2.34
C THR A 51 2.48 3.13 -0.83
N SER A 52 3.66 3.39 -0.23
CA SER A 52 3.84 3.30 1.21
C SER A 52 3.49 1.90 1.74
N VAL A 53 2.53 1.79 2.66
CA VAL A 53 2.03 0.49 3.12
C VAL A 53 1.50 -0.37 1.97
N GLY A 54 0.94 0.23 0.92
CA GLY A 54 0.53 -0.48 -0.28
C GLY A 54 1.69 -1.15 -1.01
N ALA A 55 2.90 -0.56 -1.01
CA ALA A 55 4.10 -1.19 -1.54
C ALA A 55 4.56 -2.38 -0.68
N LEU A 56 4.44 -2.28 0.65
CA LEU A 56 4.67 -3.41 1.56
C LEU A 56 3.67 -4.54 1.30
N ASN A 57 2.38 -4.22 1.20
CA ASN A 57 1.35 -5.20 0.88
C ASN A 57 1.54 -5.82 -0.52
N THR A 58 2.15 -5.09 -1.48
CA THR A 58 2.51 -5.63 -2.80
C THR A 58 3.55 -6.76 -2.70
N LEU A 59 4.58 -6.62 -1.83
CA LEU A 59 5.54 -7.70 -1.59
C LEU A 59 4.85 -8.94 -1.00
N VAL A 60 4.02 -8.73 0.03
CA VAL A 60 3.33 -9.84 0.70
C VAL A 60 2.30 -10.49 -0.22
N PHE A 61 1.60 -9.72 -1.05
CA PHE A 61 0.71 -10.23 -2.11
C PHE A 61 1.45 -11.20 -3.04
N ALA A 62 2.67 -10.83 -3.46
CA ALA A 62 3.47 -11.65 -4.37
C ALA A 62 4.03 -12.92 -3.73
N MET A 63 3.87 -13.11 -2.44
CA MET A 63 4.15 -14.36 -1.75
C MET A 63 3.08 -15.44 -2.00
N ASP A 64 1.93 -15.10 -2.62
CA ASP A 64 0.80 -16.01 -2.80
C ASP A 64 0.44 -16.77 -1.50
N ASP A 65 0.53 -16.08 -0.36
CA ASP A 65 0.28 -16.64 0.98
C ASP A 65 -0.56 -15.68 1.81
N VAL A 66 -1.87 -15.89 1.75
CA VAL A 66 -2.85 -15.08 2.50
C VAL A 66 -2.70 -15.29 4.01
N ALA A 67 -2.30 -16.48 4.45
CA ALA A 67 -2.10 -16.77 5.87
C ALA A 67 -0.89 -16.00 6.42
N LEU A 68 0.20 -15.92 5.65
CA LEU A 68 1.37 -15.10 5.98
C LEU A 68 0.97 -13.62 6.09
N MET A 69 0.15 -13.12 5.17
CA MET A 69 -0.32 -11.72 5.22
C MET A 69 -1.11 -11.44 6.50
N GLU A 70 -2.03 -12.33 6.87
CA GLU A 70 -2.80 -12.23 8.11
C GLU A 70 -1.89 -12.27 9.35
N GLU A 71 -0.95 -13.21 9.39
CA GLU A 71 0.03 -13.35 10.48
C GLU A 71 0.91 -12.09 10.64
N LEU A 72 1.43 -11.55 9.54
CA LEU A 72 2.23 -10.32 9.56
C LEU A 72 1.43 -9.15 10.12
N TRP A 73 0.19 -8.96 9.67
CA TRP A 73 -0.65 -7.88 10.16
C TRP A 73 -1.11 -8.08 11.62
N GLU A 74 -1.32 -9.31 12.09
CA GLU A 74 -1.61 -9.58 13.51
C GLU A 74 -0.44 -9.29 14.45
N ASN A 75 0.79 -9.45 13.95
CA ASN A 75 2.01 -9.32 14.75
C ASN A 75 2.75 -7.98 14.56
N ILE A 76 2.39 -7.19 13.53
CA ILE A 76 3.02 -5.89 13.30
C ILE A 76 2.66 -4.91 14.43
N GLY A 77 3.66 -4.19 14.92
CA GLY A 77 3.48 -3.17 15.94
C GLY A 77 4.15 -1.86 15.57
N LEU A 78 3.81 -0.79 16.27
CA LEU A 78 4.40 0.53 16.04
C LEU A 78 5.94 0.48 16.10
N MET A 79 6.51 -0.27 17.03
CA MET A 79 7.97 -0.38 17.18
C MET A 79 8.64 -1.14 16.04
N THR A 80 7.92 -1.99 15.32
CA THR A 80 8.42 -2.66 14.11
C THR A 80 8.53 -1.68 12.95
N VAL A 81 7.53 -0.80 12.82
CA VAL A 81 7.46 0.17 11.74
C VAL A 81 8.28 1.41 12.04
N ALA A 82 8.22 1.92 13.29
CA ALA A 82 8.84 3.16 13.70
C ALA A 82 9.70 2.95 14.95
N ALA A 83 10.88 2.33 14.78
CA ALA A 83 11.86 2.22 15.85
C ALA A 83 12.55 3.58 16.07
N PRO A 84 12.62 4.10 17.31
CA PRO A 84 13.31 5.36 17.58
C PRO A 84 14.79 5.26 17.19
N LYS A 85 15.34 6.32 16.60
CA LYS A 85 16.79 6.50 16.52
C LYS A 85 17.28 6.72 17.95
N VAL A 86 17.83 5.69 18.59
CA VAL A 86 18.37 5.80 19.95
C VAL A 86 19.64 6.63 19.87
N ALA A 87 19.58 7.90 20.32
CA ALA A 87 20.74 8.50 20.91
C ALA A 87 20.95 7.79 22.26
N GLU A 88 22.09 7.17 22.48
CA GLU A 88 22.42 6.49 23.73
C GLU A 88 22.11 7.44 24.91
N GLY A 89 21.11 7.14 25.72
CA GLY A 89 21.00 7.71 27.04
C GLY A 89 19.69 8.26 27.56
N ASP A 90 18.53 8.28 26.90
CA ASP A 90 17.35 8.85 27.57
C ASP A 90 15.99 8.21 27.20
N GLY A 91 15.47 7.41 28.13
CA GLY A 91 14.13 6.78 28.01
C GLY A 91 12.93 7.75 28.10
N ARG A 92 13.15 9.07 28.18
CA ARG A 92 12.10 10.10 28.17
C ARG A 92 11.61 10.43 26.76
N ALA A 93 12.41 10.15 25.74
CA ALA A 93 12.14 10.51 24.35
C ALA A 93 10.88 9.87 23.78
N ILE A 94 10.50 8.66 24.19
CA ILE A 94 9.40 7.91 23.56
C ILE A 94 8.04 8.57 23.78
N LYS A 95 7.75 9.12 24.96
CA LYS A 95 6.46 9.80 25.24
C LYS A 95 6.34 11.13 24.51
N ASP A 96 7.44 11.89 24.40
CA ASP A 96 7.48 13.16 23.67
C ASP A 96 7.40 12.94 22.17
N ILE A 97 7.95 11.84 21.66
CA ILE A 97 7.95 11.48 20.25
C ILE A 97 6.54 11.08 19.78
N VAL A 98 5.82 10.25 20.55
CA VAL A 98 4.42 9.90 20.27
C VAL A 98 3.51 11.14 20.32
N GLY A 99 3.78 12.07 21.23
CA GLY A 99 3.11 13.38 21.27
C GLY A 99 3.41 14.25 20.05
N LYS A 100 4.65 14.26 19.57
CA LYS A 100 5.08 15.00 18.36
C LYS A 100 4.54 14.41 17.06
N LEU A 101 4.32 13.10 16.96
CA LEU A 101 3.68 12.46 15.80
C LEU A 101 2.24 12.96 15.55
N HIS A 102 1.54 13.40 16.60
CA HIS A 102 0.24 14.09 16.46
C HIS A 102 0.39 15.53 15.93
N ILE A 103 1.57 16.13 16.07
CA ILE A 103 1.87 17.53 15.70
C ILE A 103 2.50 17.61 14.31
N THR A 104 3.26 16.59 13.87
CA THR A 104 4.03 16.62 12.60
C THR A 104 3.17 16.58 11.34
N ALA A 105 1.89 16.20 11.43
CA ALA A 105 0.95 16.44 10.32
C ALA A 105 0.70 17.95 10.04
N GLN A 106 1.18 18.86 10.91
CA GLN A 106 0.99 20.31 10.80
C GLN A 106 2.29 21.13 10.75
N MET A 107 3.47 20.50 10.93
CA MET A 107 4.74 21.24 10.91
C MET A 107 5.39 21.18 9.51
N GLN A 108 4.97 22.09 8.66
CA GLN A 108 5.76 22.61 7.56
C GLN A 108 6.79 23.56 8.13
N ASP A 109 8.08 23.32 7.91
CA ASP A 109 9.15 24.29 8.13
C ASP A 109 10.00 24.18 9.41
N SER A 110 10.51 23.01 9.73
CA SER A 110 11.73 22.92 10.53
C SER A 110 12.65 21.88 9.92
N GLY A 111 13.91 22.27 9.68
CA GLY A 111 14.96 21.37 9.15
C GLY A 111 15.36 20.27 10.14
N ASP A 112 14.41 19.63 10.76
CA ASP A 112 14.60 18.62 11.79
C ASP A 112 14.89 17.25 11.18
N THR A 113 15.94 16.63 11.68
CA THR A 113 16.34 15.25 11.41
C THR A 113 15.22 14.27 11.74
N ALA A 114 15.01 13.27 10.88
CA ALA A 114 14.07 12.17 11.10
C ALA A 114 14.28 11.50 12.48
N VAL A 115 13.17 11.17 13.12
CA VAL A 115 13.15 10.70 14.52
C VAL A 115 13.23 9.17 14.62
N PHE A 116 12.86 8.45 13.53
CA PHE A 116 12.80 7.00 13.50
C PHE A 116 13.72 6.41 12.43
N THR A 117 14.06 5.13 12.61
CA THR A 117 14.77 4.33 11.62
C THR A 117 13.84 3.26 11.04
N GLN A 118 14.05 2.90 9.77
CA GLN A 118 13.36 1.80 9.10
C GLN A 118 14.08 0.45 9.26
N ASN A 119 15.12 0.35 10.10
CA ASN A 119 15.93 -0.88 10.22
C ASN A 119 15.09 -2.10 10.60
N SER A 120 14.18 -1.98 11.58
CA SER A 120 13.30 -3.08 11.98
C SER A 120 12.34 -3.50 10.87
N LEU A 121 11.88 -2.55 10.04
CA LEU A 121 11.05 -2.84 8.88
C LEU A 121 11.85 -3.54 7.78
N ARG A 122 13.10 -3.11 7.54
CA ARG A 122 14.04 -3.79 6.64
C ARG A 122 14.28 -5.24 7.08
N GLU A 123 14.56 -5.45 8.36
CA GLU A 123 14.74 -6.79 8.92
C GLU A 123 13.49 -7.66 8.76
N LEU A 124 12.31 -7.09 8.98
CA LEU A 124 11.05 -7.80 8.78
C LEU A 124 10.87 -8.21 7.31
N ILE A 125 11.10 -7.31 6.35
CA ILE A 125 11.03 -7.61 4.91
C ILE A 125 11.98 -8.74 4.56
N ASN A 126 13.27 -8.60 4.92
CA ASN A 126 14.31 -9.57 4.57
C ASN A 126 14.09 -10.95 5.21
N LYS A 127 13.42 -11.00 6.37
CA LYS A 127 13.10 -12.26 7.05
C LYS A 127 11.84 -12.94 6.51
N SER A 128 10.85 -12.14 6.08
CA SER A 128 9.51 -12.66 5.75
C SER A 128 9.29 -12.85 4.26
N CYS A 129 10.07 -12.18 3.39
CA CYS A 129 9.90 -12.24 1.95
C CYS A 129 10.85 -13.26 1.30
N ASP A 130 10.30 -14.10 0.43
CA ASP A 130 11.05 -14.92 -0.51
C ASP A 130 11.15 -14.14 -1.83
N PHE A 131 12.30 -13.49 -2.05
CA PHE A 131 12.52 -12.63 -3.21
C PHE A 131 12.53 -13.41 -4.53
N GLU A 132 12.92 -14.68 -4.53
CA GLU A 132 12.84 -15.53 -5.72
C GLU A 132 11.39 -15.79 -6.10
N LYS A 133 10.54 -16.10 -5.12
CA LYS A 133 9.10 -16.28 -5.31
C LYS A 133 8.45 -14.99 -5.83
N ILE A 134 8.82 -13.83 -5.26
CA ILE A 134 8.34 -12.52 -5.71
C ILE A 134 8.74 -12.27 -7.17
N ARG A 135 9.99 -12.53 -7.56
CA ARG A 135 10.44 -12.37 -8.96
C ARG A 135 9.74 -13.33 -9.92
N ALA A 136 9.45 -14.55 -9.46
CA ALA A 136 8.74 -15.56 -10.25
C ALA A 136 7.23 -15.31 -10.36
N HIS A 137 6.67 -14.43 -9.52
CA HIS A 137 5.23 -14.16 -9.50
C HIS A 137 4.73 -13.69 -10.88
N ARG A 138 3.51 -14.10 -11.30
CA ARG A 138 2.95 -13.77 -12.63
C ARG A 138 2.69 -12.29 -12.86
N ALA A 139 2.28 -11.57 -11.80
CA ALA A 139 1.97 -10.15 -11.91
C ALA A 139 3.25 -9.29 -12.04
N ARG A 140 3.14 -8.15 -12.74
CA ARG A 140 4.09 -7.06 -12.61
C ARG A 140 3.86 -6.36 -11.28
N LEU A 141 4.91 -5.99 -10.60
CA LEU A 141 4.86 -5.45 -9.23
C LEU A 141 5.55 -4.09 -9.19
N PHE A 142 4.87 -3.08 -8.66
CA PHE A 142 5.38 -1.72 -8.61
C PHE A 142 5.30 -1.12 -7.19
N ALA A 143 6.37 -0.43 -6.79
CA ALA A 143 6.39 0.46 -5.65
C ALA A 143 6.53 1.91 -6.12
N CYS A 144 5.69 2.81 -5.61
CA CYS A 144 5.70 4.23 -5.93
C CYS A 144 6.45 5.00 -4.84
N ALA A 145 7.52 5.71 -5.19
CA ALA A 145 8.23 6.62 -4.31
C ALA A 145 8.39 8.01 -4.95
N TYR A 146 8.60 9.04 -4.14
CA TYR A 146 8.82 10.40 -4.61
C TYR A 146 10.32 10.69 -4.68
N ASP A 147 10.82 10.99 -5.89
CA ASP A 147 12.19 11.46 -6.11
C ASP A 147 12.32 12.93 -5.68
N ILE A 148 13.06 13.16 -4.59
CA ILE A 148 13.26 14.50 -4.02
C ILE A 148 14.15 15.37 -4.93
N ASN A 149 15.09 14.76 -5.65
CA ASN A 149 16.02 15.46 -6.53
C ASN A 149 15.30 15.95 -7.80
N GLU A 150 14.53 15.05 -8.43
CA GLU A 150 13.81 15.31 -9.68
C GLU A 150 12.40 15.87 -9.46
N ARG A 151 11.90 15.83 -8.22
CA ARG A 151 10.59 16.37 -7.81
C ARG A 151 9.40 15.74 -8.55
N HIS A 152 9.45 14.43 -8.75
CA HIS A 152 8.34 13.67 -9.34
C HIS A 152 8.26 12.27 -8.72
N VAL A 153 7.14 11.58 -8.96
CA VAL A 153 6.99 10.18 -8.55
C VAL A 153 7.77 9.26 -9.50
N LYS A 154 8.41 8.25 -8.91
CA LYS A 154 9.06 7.15 -9.63
C LYS A 154 8.38 5.85 -9.25
N TYR A 155 8.13 5.03 -10.26
CA TYR A 155 7.57 3.70 -10.09
C TYR A 155 8.67 2.66 -10.30
N PHE A 156 9.04 1.97 -9.23
CA PHE A 156 10.02 0.90 -9.27
C PHE A 156 9.34 -0.40 -9.64
N GLU A 157 9.72 -1.01 -10.76
CA GLU A 157 9.27 -2.35 -11.13
C GLU A 157 10.07 -3.40 -10.34
N LEU A 158 9.51 -3.87 -9.25
CA LEU A 158 10.20 -4.63 -8.21
C LEU A 158 10.88 -5.90 -8.74
N LYS A 159 10.24 -6.60 -9.67
CA LYS A 159 10.78 -7.85 -10.24
C LYS A 159 12.08 -7.68 -11.04
N LYS A 160 12.44 -6.46 -11.41
CA LYS A 160 13.68 -6.14 -12.15
C LYS A 160 14.85 -5.81 -11.22
N LEU A 161 14.61 -5.76 -9.92
CA LEU A 161 15.55 -5.34 -8.90
C LEU A 161 16.19 -6.55 -8.21
N SER A 162 17.40 -6.37 -7.69
CA SER A 162 18.00 -7.28 -6.72
C SER A 162 17.21 -7.28 -5.41
N ASP A 163 17.50 -8.19 -4.49
CA ASP A 163 16.81 -8.28 -3.18
C ASP A 163 16.99 -6.97 -2.37
N GLU A 164 18.20 -6.42 -2.39
CA GLU A 164 18.53 -5.19 -1.67
C GLU A 164 17.82 -3.99 -2.30
N GLU A 165 17.92 -3.82 -3.63
CA GLU A 165 17.24 -2.73 -4.34
C GLU A 165 15.72 -2.82 -4.22
N MET A 166 15.15 -4.03 -4.22
CA MET A 166 13.71 -4.24 -4.01
C MET A 166 13.28 -3.79 -2.61
N THR A 167 14.07 -4.15 -1.59
CA THR A 167 13.86 -3.71 -0.21
C THR A 167 13.98 -2.20 -0.11
N ASP A 168 15.01 -1.59 -0.71
CA ASP A 168 15.22 -0.15 -0.73
C ASP A 168 14.08 0.60 -1.42
N ALA A 169 13.60 0.12 -2.56
CA ALA A 169 12.48 0.72 -3.28
C ALA A 169 11.18 0.73 -2.44
N VAL A 170 10.92 -0.35 -1.71
CA VAL A 170 9.74 -0.43 -0.82
C VAL A 170 9.91 0.45 0.42
N LEU A 171 11.11 0.50 1.02
CA LEU A 171 11.39 1.40 2.13
C LEU A 171 11.35 2.87 1.69
N ALA A 172 11.83 3.20 0.49
CA ALA A 172 11.72 4.53 -0.11
C ALA A 172 10.24 4.93 -0.27
N SER A 173 9.42 4.01 -0.77
CA SER A 173 7.97 4.21 -0.89
C SER A 173 7.29 4.48 0.45
N ALA A 174 7.84 3.98 1.56
CA ALA A 174 7.31 4.13 2.92
C ALA A 174 8.09 5.15 3.78
N ALA A 175 9.03 5.91 3.20
CA ALA A 175 9.86 6.88 3.91
C ALA A 175 9.10 8.20 4.12
N ILE A 176 8.16 8.20 5.07
CA ILE A 176 7.34 9.37 5.43
C ILE A 176 8.27 10.50 5.92
N PRO A 177 8.24 11.70 5.30
CA PRO A 177 9.05 12.83 5.70
C PRO A 177 8.87 13.20 7.17
N HIS A 178 9.93 13.65 7.83
CA HIS A 178 10.01 13.94 9.26
C HIS A 178 9.90 12.71 10.19
N VAL A 179 9.39 11.59 9.69
CA VAL A 179 9.34 10.31 10.40
C VAL A 179 10.62 9.53 10.14
N TYR A 180 10.99 9.40 8.86
CA TYR A 180 12.17 8.67 8.41
C TYR A 180 13.09 9.55 7.56
N ASP A 181 14.38 9.16 7.50
CA ASP A 181 15.28 9.73 6.51
C ASP A 181 14.85 9.27 5.10
N PRO A 182 15.10 10.09 4.08
CA PRO A 182 15.00 9.65 2.70
C PRO A 182 15.92 8.44 2.43
N VAL A 183 15.46 7.52 1.60
CA VAL A 183 16.26 6.39 1.14
C VAL A 183 17.05 6.82 -0.10
N GLU A 184 18.34 6.51 -0.13
CA GLU A 184 19.20 6.81 -1.28
C GLU A 184 19.27 5.58 -2.21
N ILE A 185 18.92 5.76 -3.48
CA ILE A 185 18.99 4.75 -4.54
C ILE A 185 19.62 5.41 -5.77
N ASP A 186 20.71 4.86 -6.27
CA ASP A 186 21.44 5.37 -7.45
C ASP A 186 21.82 6.86 -7.37
N GLY A 187 22.15 7.35 -6.18
CA GLY A 187 22.52 8.76 -5.93
C GLY A 187 21.34 9.73 -5.86
N HIS A 188 20.11 9.25 -5.96
CA HIS A 188 18.89 10.01 -5.76
C HIS A 188 18.29 9.73 -4.38
N LYS A 189 17.67 10.73 -3.78
CA LYS A 189 16.96 10.61 -2.49
C LYS A 189 15.49 10.47 -2.73
N PHE A 190 14.91 9.45 -2.13
CA PHE A 190 13.49 9.12 -2.25
C PHE A 190 12.77 9.23 -0.91
N ALA A 191 11.54 9.71 -0.96
CA ALA A 191 10.60 9.74 0.15
C ALA A 191 9.29 9.03 -0.22
N ASP A 192 8.38 8.93 0.74
CA ASP A 192 7.04 8.32 0.56
C ASP A 192 6.34 8.84 -0.69
N GLY A 193 5.82 7.93 -1.52
CA GLY A 193 5.14 8.27 -2.78
C GLY A 193 3.90 9.13 -2.59
N GLY A 194 3.34 9.19 -1.37
CA GLY A 194 2.24 10.08 -1.00
C GLY A 194 2.68 11.47 -0.55
N LEU A 195 3.98 11.82 -0.70
CA LEU A 195 4.50 13.14 -0.32
C LEU A 195 3.85 14.24 -1.16
N ASN A 196 3.27 15.24 -0.48
CA ASN A 196 2.91 16.50 -1.11
C ASN A 196 4.11 17.45 -1.05
N ASP A 197 4.42 18.12 -2.17
CA ASP A 197 5.43 19.19 -2.21
C ASP A 197 4.74 20.56 -2.28
N PRO A 198 4.51 21.22 -1.12
CA PRO A 198 3.84 22.52 -1.07
C PRO A 198 4.67 23.63 -1.74
N SER A 199 6.01 23.45 -1.84
CA SER A 199 6.94 24.46 -2.38
C SER A 199 6.71 24.71 -3.88
N ASN A 200 6.14 23.73 -4.60
CA ASN A 200 5.86 23.83 -6.04
C ASN A 200 4.38 24.06 -6.35
N GLY A 201 3.50 24.12 -5.36
CA GLY A 201 2.05 24.27 -5.57
C GLY A 201 1.41 23.11 -6.36
N VAL A 202 2.15 22.05 -6.61
CA VAL A 202 1.73 20.88 -7.38
C VAL A 202 1.56 19.71 -6.42
N LYS A 203 0.45 19.02 -6.52
CA LYS A 203 0.26 17.71 -5.90
C LYS A 203 1.06 16.69 -6.72
N ASN A 204 2.33 16.54 -6.43
CA ASN A 204 3.23 15.58 -7.10
C ASN A 204 3.23 14.22 -6.43
N SER A 205 2.28 13.96 -5.55
CA SER A 205 2.15 12.69 -4.85
C SER A 205 1.21 11.75 -5.59
N ASP A 206 1.52 10.47 -5.55
CA ASP A 206 0.65 9.42 -6.03
C ASP A 206 0.37 8.41 -4.92
N VAL A 207 -0.58 8.77 -4.06
CA VAL A 207 -1.01 7.92 -2.92
C VAL A 207 -1.70 6.65 -3.39
N THR A 208 -2.30 6.68 -4.59
CA THR A 208 -3.08 5.59 -5.19
C THR A 208 -2.55 5.34 -6.59
N PRO A 209 -1.42 4.62 -6.74
CA PRO A 209 -0.58 4.63 -7.94
C PRO A 209 -1.20 3.81 -9.07
N LEU A 210 -2.07 4.46 -9.85
CA LEU A 210 -2.77 3.86 -10.98
C LEU A 210 -1.92 3.83 -12.27
N SER A 211 -1.05 4.82 -12.46
CA SER A 211 -0.30 5.03 -13.71
C SER A 211 0.51 3.82 -14.19
N PRO A 212 1.18 3.02 -13.33
CA PRO A 212 1.93 1.84 -13.79
C PRO A 212 1.08 0.73 -14.40
N LEU A 213 -0.24 0.75 -14.15
CA LEU A 213 -1.17 -0.27 -14.64
C LEU A 213 -2.02 0.23 -15.81
N GLN A 214 -1.82 1.48 -16.23
CA GLN A 214 -2.53 2.06 -17.36
C GLN A 214 -2.08 1.38 -18.67
N ASP A 215 -3.03 1.16 -19.60
CA ASP A 215 -2.81 0.62 -20.94
C ASP A 215 -2.17 -0.78 -21.02
N GLU A 216 -2.17 -1.53 -19.90
CA GLU A 216 -1.61 -2.88 -19.81
C GLU A 216 -2.61 -4.01 -20.23
N GLY A 217 -3.81 -3.63 -20.69
CA GLY A 217 -4.81 -4.56 -21.22
C GLY A 217 -5.55 -5.38 -20.17
N TYR A 218 -5.73 -4.85 -18.97
CA TYR A 218 -6.60 -5.44 -17.94
C TYR A 218 -8.07 -5.23 -18.30
N ASP A 219 -8.93 -6.21 -17.98
CA ASP A 219 -10.38 -6.08 -18.09
C ASP A 219 -10.95 -5.13 -17.04
N ALA A 220 -10.32 -5.10 -15.86
CA ALA A 220 -10.59 -4.12 -14.81
C ALA A 220 -9.38 -3.93 -13.90
N ILE A 221 -9.32 -2.77 -13.23
CA ILE A 221 -8.36 -2.50 -12.17
C ILE A 221 -9.13 -2.30 -10.86
N ILE A 222 -8.81 -3.13 -9.87
CA ILE A 222 -9.33 -3.00 -8.51
C ILE A 222 -8.48 -1.96 -7.78
N VAL A 223 -9.11 -0.91 -7.26
CA VAL A 223 -8.44 0.19 -6.56
C VAL A 223 -8.90 0.19 -5.11
N ILE A 224 -8.01 -0.16 -4.19
CA ILE A 224 -8.31 -0.18 -2.76
C ILE A 224 -7.89 1.14 -2.13
N HIS A 225 -8.87 1.89 -1.62
CA HIS A 225 -8.65 3.19 -0.99
C HIS A 225 -8.53 3.05 0.53
N LEU A 226 -7.61 3.81 1.13
CA LEU A 226 -7.41 3.89 2.59
C LEU A 226 -7.93 5.21 3.19
N ARG A 227 -8.64 5.98 2.37
CA ARG A 227 -9.31 7.23 2.77
C ARG A 227 -10.75 7.19 2.29
N GLU A 228 -11.62 7.90 3.01
CA GLU A 228 -12.97 8.13 2.56
C GLU A 228 -12.91 8.98 1.29
N GLN A 229 -13.62 8.54 0.28
CA GLN A 229 -13.96 9.27 -0.96
C GLN A 229 -13.01 10.43 -1.35
N GLU A 230 -11.71 10.18 -1.40
CA GLU A 230 -10.79 11.06 -2.10
C GLU A 230 -10.72 10.61 -3.57
N THR A 231 -11.69 11.00 -4.28
CA THR A 231 -11.78 11.46 -5.67
C THR A 231 -10.66 11.01 -6.63
N LEU A 232 -10.53 9.72 -6.89
CA LEU A 232 -10.46 9.34 -8.28
C LEU A 232 -11.92 9.26 -8.76
N ASP A 233 -12.48 10.39 -9.19
CA ASP A 233 -13.85 10.48 -9.70
C ASP A 233 -13.90 10.01 -11.17
N ILE A 234 -13.14 8.94 -11.46
CA ILE A 234 -13.06 8.31 -12.77
C ILE A 234 -13.39 6.83 -12.62
N ASP A 235 -14.38 6.37 -13.36
CA ASP A 235 -14.78 4.96 -13.40
C ASP A 235 -13.96 4.15 -14.41
N HIS A 236 -13.20 4.81 -15.28
CA HIS A 236 -12.41 4.19 -16.34
C HIS A 236 -11.10 4.91 -16.56
N ILE A 237 -10.09 4.17 -16.96
CA ILE A 237 -8.85 4.71 -17.52
C ILE A 237 -8.64 4.10 -18.91
N GLY A 238 -8.77 4.94 -19.95
CA GLY A 238 -8.88 4.42 -21.30
C GLY A 238 -10.07 3.46 -21.43
N PRO A 239 -9.88 2.27 -21.99
CA PRO A 239 -10.91 1.22 -22.09
C PRO A 239 -11.11 0.43 -20.79
N THR A 240 -10.18 0.55 -19.82
CA THR A 240 -10.15 -0.29 -18.61
C THR A 240 -11.08 0.26 -17.55
N ARG A 241 -11.98 -0.58 -17.04
CA ARG A 241 -12.89 -0.26 -15.94
C ARG A 241 -12.15 -0.20 -14.61
N LEU A 242 -12.46 0.79 -13.77
CA LEU A 242 -12.00 0.86 -12.39
C LEU A 242 -13.06 0.33 -11.43
N ILE A 243 -12.63 -0.47 -10.47
CA ILE A 243 -13.47 -1.02 -9.40
C ILE A 243 -12.94 -0.44 -8.09
N HIS A 244 -13.58 0.63 -7.63
CA HIS A 244 -13.18 1.30 -6.40
C HIS A 244 -13.71 0.58 -5.18
N ILE A 245 -12.82 0.28 -4.24
CA ILE A 245 -13.13 -0.30 -2.94
C ILE A 245 -12.83 0.76 -1.89
N TYR A 246 -13.88 1.33 -1.33
CA TYR A 246 -13.80 2.30 -0.25
C TYR A 246 -14.18 1.66 1.07
N PRO A 247 -13.54 2.06 2.18
CA PRO A 247 -13.96 1.63 3.51
C PRO A 247 -15.43 2.00 3.77
N SER A 248 -16.22 1.03 4.21
CA SER A 248 -17.65 1.23 4.55
C SER A 248 -17.85 2.10 5.79
N LYS A 249 -16.78 2.31 6.57
CA LYS A 249 -16.71 3.23 7.72
C LYS A 249 -15.33 3.90 7.76
N PRO A 250 -15.20 5.08 8.41
CA PRO A 250 -13.92 5.72 8.60
C PRO A 250 -12.87 4.79 9.21
N LEU A 251 -11.68 4.71 8.59
CA LEU A 251 -10.54 3.95 9.13
C LEU A 251 -9.83 4.69 10.28
N GLU A 252 -10.24 5.93 10.56
CA GLU A 252 -9.72 6.75 11.64
C GLU A 252 -10.83 7.64 12.21
N GLN A 253 -10.78 7.88 13.52
CA GLN A 253 -11.77 8.75 14.19
C GLN A 253 -11.40 10.24 14.09
N ILE A 254 -10.10 10.52 14.04
CA ILE A 254 -9.54 11.86 13.88
C ILE A 254 -8.61 11.83 12.68
N LYS A 255 -8.73 12.79 11.76
CA LYS A 255 -7.94 12.85 10.53
C LYS A 255 -6.43 12.75 10.84
N GLY A 256 -5.76 11.78 10.23
CA GLY A 256 -4.33 11.50 10.40
C GLY A 256 -3.99 10.58 11.58
N SER A 257 -4.92 10.32 12.52
CA SER A 257 -4.63 9.44 13.66
C SER A 257 -4.53 7.96 13.29
N GLY A 258 -5.14 7.56 12.19
CA GLY A 258 -5.19 6.17 11.75
C GLY A 258 -3.88 5.63 11.22
N THR A 259 -3.03 6.47 10.62
CA THR A 259 -1.77 6.08 9.97
C THR A 259 -0.78 5.40 10.92
N MET A 260 -0.70 5.85 12.17
CA MET A 260 0.22 5.29 13.18
C MET A 260 -0.50 4.44 14.24
N ASN A 261 -1.79 4.16 14.08
CA ASN A 261 -2.54 3.34 15.02
C ASN A 261 -2.40 1.84 14.71
N PHE A 262 -1.30 1.25 15.17
CA PHE A 262 -0.98 -0.18 15.10
C PHE A 262 -1.51 -0.98 16.30
N THR A 263 -2.56 -0.52 16.99
CA THR A 263 -3.17 -1.34 18.05
C THR A 263 -3.85 -2.57 17.44
N ARG A 264 -3.76 -3.70 18.15
CA ARG A 264 -4.35 -4.96 17.67
C ARG A 264 -5.85 -4.85 17.37
N SER A 265 -6.59 -4.07 18.17
CA SER A 265 -8.02 -3.85 17.92
C SER A 265 -8.27 -3.10 16.60
N ALA A 266 -7.50 -2.02 16.34
CA ALA A 266 -7.63 -1.25 15.11
C ALA A 266 -7.22 -2.07 13.87
N ILE A 267 -6.15 -2.86 13.97
CA ILE A 267 -5.71 -3.75 12.91
C ILE A 267 -6.81 -4.78 12.56
N ARG A 268 -7.34 -5.50 13.56
CA ARG A 268 -8.39 -6.51 13.36
C ARG A 268 -9.69 -5.91 12.81
N GLU A 269 -10.09 -4.75 13.30
CA GLU A 269 -11.29 -4.05 12.81
C GLU A 269 -11.15 -3.68 11.33
N ARG A 270 -10.01 -3.08 10.94
CA ARG A 270 -9.70 -2.70 9.56
C ARG A 270 -9.61 -3.90 8.64
N PHE A 271 -8.95 -4.96 9.10
CA PHE A 271 -8.82 -6.22 8.34
C PHE A 271 -10.20 -6.83 8.08
N ALA A 272 -11.04 -6.97 9.11
CA ALA A 272 -12.39 -7.50 8.97
C ALA A 272 -13.27 -6.62 8.05
N MET A 273 -13.11 -5.29 8.12
CA MET A 273 -13.83 -4.36 7.26
C MET A 273 -13.41 -4.51 5.80
N GLY A 274 -12.09 -4.54 5.51
CA GLY A 274 -11.58 -4.71 4.16
C GLY A 274 -12.02 -6.03 3.53
N TYR A 275 -12.01 -7.10 4.32
CA TYR A 275 -12.53 -8.40 3.90
C TYR A 275 -14.02 -8.31 3.49
N ALA A 276 -14.85 -7.73 4.33
CA ALA A 276 -16.30 -7.63 4.06
C ALA A 276 -16.60 -6.72 2.84
N ASP A 277 -15.95 -5.56 2.75
CA ASP A 277 -16.16 -4.59 1.67
C ASP A 277 -15.74 -5.18 0.32
N MET A 278 -14.59 -5.84 0.25
CA MET A 278 -14.13 -6.51 -0.97
C MET A 278 -15.05 -7.66 -1.36
N TYR A 279 -15.46 -8.50 -0.41
CA TYR A 279 -16.35 -9.62 -0.68
C TYR A 279 -17.68 -9.14 -1.30
N ILE A 280 -18.24 -8.06 -0.76
CA ILE A 280 -19.46 -7.42 -1.29
C ILE A 280 -19.22 -6.86 -2.70
N ALA A 281 -18.11 -6.19 -2.93
CA ALA A 281 -17.78 -5.56 -4.22
C ALA A 281 -17.60 -6.61 -5.32
N LEU A 282 -16.83 -7.67 -5.03
CA LEU A 282 -16.63 -8.78 -5.97
C LEU A 282 -17.93 -9.55 -6.24
N GLY A 283 -18.75 -9.75 -5.21
CA GLY A 283 -20.08 -10.34 -5.38
C GLY A 283 -20.98 -9.52 -6.33
N LYS A 284 -20.97 -8.20 -6.20
CA LYS A 284 -21.69 -7.29 -7.10
C LYS A 284 -21.15 -7.36 -8.53
N LEU A 285 -19.83 -7.38 -8.69
CA LEU A 285 -19.19 -7.52 -9.99
C LEU A 285 -19.58 -8.82 -10.68
N LEU A 286 -19.45 -9.95 -9.98
CA LEU A 286 -19.83 -11.27 -10.48
C LEU A 286 -21.30 -11.30 -10.91
N MET A 287 -22.20 -10.75 -10.08
CA MET A 287 -23.61 -10.65 -10.42
C MET A 287 -23.90 -9.76 -11.61
N SER A 288 -23.12 -8.72 -11.86
CA SER A 288 -23.24 -7.88 -13.07
C SER A 288 -22.89 -8.65 -14.33
N ILE A 289 -21.80 -9.43 -14.28
CA ILE A 289 -21.33 -10.25 -15.41
C ILE A 289 -22.34 -11.37 -15.74
N ILE A 290 -22.94 -11.98 -14.71
CA ILE A 290 -23.92 -13.05 -14.88
C ILE A 290 -25.23 -12.55 -15.52
N LYS A 291 -25.57 -11.28 -15.35
CA LYS A 291 -26.82 -10.69 -15.89
C LYS A 291 -26.67 -10.16 -17.31
N GLU A 292 -25.46 -9.97 -17.82
CA GLU A 292 -25.18 -9.66 -19.23
C GLU A 292 -25.35 -10.90 -20.13
#